data_76913234a77a1a8ec4b6ebc84cba71f6
#
_entry.id   76913234a77a1a8ec4b6ebc84cba71f6
#
_cell.length_a   1.000
_cell.length_b   1.000
_cell.length_c   1.000
_cell.angle_alpha   90.00
_cell.angle_beta   90.00
_cell.angle_gamma   90.00
#
_symmetry.space_group_name_H-M   'P 1'
#
loop_
_entity.id
_entity.type
_entity.pdbx_description
1 polymer ?
#
loop_
_entity_poly.entity_id
_entity_poly.type
_entity_poly.pdbx_seq_one_letter_code
_entity_poly.pdbx_strand_id
1 'polypeptide(L)'
;MMAHDTRVRVSLWFLILGGVGVGMWAQFFPQAFYDSFPGFGRSWVSVDGPFNEHLVRDVGGGYLALAAVTLMAMWTKTKEVIQATALGWLAAQIPHFVYHVSHLDHFASTTDKVGNVIILTLLVLVPAYLLVRTIRESVGV
;
A
#
# COMPACT_ATOMS: atom_id res chain seq x y z
N MET A 1 6.07 -21.49 -11.55
CA MET A 1 4.89 -22.18 -10.99
C MET A 1 4.03 -21.30 -10.09
N MET A 2 4.57 -20.29 -9.42
CA MET A 2 3.86 -19.37 -8.51
C MET A 2 2.76 -18.53 -9.15
N ALA A 3 2.89 -18.15 -10.39
CA ALA A 3 1.92 -17.27 -11.06
C ALA A 3 0.58 -17.93 -11.44
N HIS A 4 0.45 -19.24 -11.25
CA HIS A 4 -0.83 -19.92 -11.35
C HIS A 4 -1.57 -20.01 -10.00
N ASP A 5 -0.91 -19.65 -8.88
CA ASP A 5 -1.58 -19.55 -7.59
C ASP A 5 -2.49 -18.31 -7.59
N THR A 6 -3.79 -18.56 -7.59
CA THR A 6 -4.81 -17.51 -7.58
C THR A 6 -4.63 -16.54 -6.41
N ARG A 7 -4.17 -17.02 -5.26
CA ARG A 7 -3.97 -16.20 -4.07
C ARG A 7 -2.82 -15.20 -4.28
N VAL A 8 -1.71 -15.64 -4.89
CA VAL A 8 -0.59 -14.75 -5.24
C VAL A 8 -1.06 -13.69 -6.25
N ARG A 9 -1.80 -14.09 -7.28
CA ARG A 9 -2.33 -13.15 -8.28
C ARG A 9 -3.28 -12.11 -7.66
N VAL A 10 -4.20 -12.54 -6.81
CA VAL A 10 -5.13 -11.64 -6.12
C VAL A 10 -4.36 -10.67 -5.23
N SER A 11 -3.34 -11.14 -4.49
CA SER A 11 -2.48 -10.29 -3.65
C SER A 11 -1.74 -9.24 -4.47
N LEU A 12 -1.15 -9.62 -5.61
CA LEU A 12 -0.47 -8.68 -6.50
C LEU A 12 -1.46 -7.66 -7.10
N TRP A 13 -2.66 -8.09 -7.53
CA TRP A 13 -3.69 -7.16 -8.02
C TRP A 13 -4.16 -6.19 -6.94
N PHE A 14 -4.33 -6.64 -5.70
CA PHE A 14 -4.66 -5.76 -4.58
C PHE A 14 -3.61 -4.65 -4.42
N LEU A 15 -2.32 -5.00 -4.44
CA LEU A 15 -1.23 -4.03 -4.33
C LEU A 15 -1.14 -3.09 -5.54
N ILE A 16 -1.34 -3.61 -6.77
CA ILE A 16 -1.35 -2.79 -7.99
C ILE A 16 -2.48 -1.76 -7.93
N LEU A 17 -3.71 -2.21 -7.67
CA LEU A 17 -4.87 -1.32 -7.66
C LEU A 17 -4.78 -0.26 -6.57
N GLY A 18 -4.34 -0.65 -5.36
CA GLY A 18 -4.08 0.28 -4.27
C GLY A 18 -2.97 1.28 -4.62
N GLY A 19 -1.84 0.78 -5.13
CA GLY A 19 -0.71 1.61 -5.50
C GLY A 19 -1.01 2.59 -6.63
N VAL A 20 -1.70 2.13 -7.69
CA VAL A 20 -2.14 3.01 -8.79
C VAL A 20 -3.19 4.01 -8.31
N GLY A 21 -4.19 3.56 -7.54
CA GLY A 21 -5.27 4.44 -7.07
C GLY A 21 -4.75 5.58 -6.20
N VAL A 22 -4.01 5.25 -5.15
CA VAL A 22 -3.39 6.25 -4.26
C VAL A 22 -2.37 7.09 -5.03
N GLY A 23 -1.50 6.43 -5.80
CA GLY A 23 -0.41 7.08 -6.51
C GLY A 23 -0.89 8.09 -7.55
N MET A 24 -1.84 7.73 -8.38
CA MET A 24 -2.42 8.63 -9.38
C MET A 24 -3.16 9.81 -8.75
N TRP A 25 -3.94 9.54 -7.69
CA TRP A 25 -4.68 10.61 -7.02
C TRP A 25 -3.73 11.61 -6.35
N ALA A 26 -2.80 11.14 -5.52
CA ALA A 26 -1.86 12.00 -4.83
C ALA A 26 -0.90 12.73 -5.79
N GLN A 27 -0.43 12.06 -6.86
CA GLN A 27 0.51 12.65 -7.82
C GLN A 27 -0.12 13.74 -8.69
N PHE A 28 -1.34 13.50 -9.22
CA PHE A 28 -1.93 14.38 -10.23
C PHE A 28 -3.00 15.32 -9.69
N PHE A 29 -3.59 14.99 -8.53
CA PHE A 29 -4.62 15.79 -7.87
C PHE A 29 -4.32 15.97 -6.37
N PRO A 30 -3.14 16.53 -6.01
CA PRO A 30 -2.62 16.50 -4.63
C PRO A 30 -3.53 17.22 -3.62
N GLN A 31 -4.13 18.37 -4.00
CA GLN A 31 -5.05 19.08 -3.11
C GLN A 31 -6.31 18.24 -2.84
N ALA A 32 -6.91 17.66 -3.88
CA ALA A 32 -8.10 16.82 -3.74
C ALA A 32 -7.82 15.55 -2.94
N PHE A 33 -6.62 14.96 -3.10
CA PHE A 33 -6.17 13.84 -2.29
C PHE A 33 -6.07 14.23 -0.82
N TYR A 34 -5.40 15.34 -0.51
CA TYR A 34 -5.25 15.84 0.84
C TYR A 34 -6.60 16.12 1.52
N ASP A 35 -7.54 16.76 0.80
CA ASP A 35 -8.83 17.17 1.35
C ASP A 35 -9.82 16.02 1.49
N SER A 36 -9.73 14.97 0.65
CA SER A 36 -10.83 14.04 0.44
C SER A 36 -10.46 12.55 0.47
N PHE A 37 -9.18 12.18 0.69
CA PHE A 37 -8.82 10.76 0.79
C PHE A 37 -9.36 10.15 2.10
N PRO A 38 -9.95 8.96 2.10
CA PRO A 38 -10.08 7.97 1.01
C PRO A 38 -11.34 8.13 0.15
N GLY A 39 -12.00 9.26 0.20
CA GLY A 39 -13.29 9.50 -0.45
C GLY A 39 -14.47 9.32 0.50
N PHE A 40 -15.68 9.28 -0.06
CA PHE A 40 -16.93 9.04 0.70
C PHE A 40 -17.20 10.09 1.79
N GLY A 41 -16.78 11.34 1.57
CA GLY A 41 -16.94 12.43 2.54
C GLY A 41 -16.00 12.35 3.73
N ARG A 42 -14.91 11.59 3.62
CA ARG A 42 -13.88 11.45 4.65
C ARG A 42 -12.62 12.21 4.29
N SER A 43 -11.81 12.50 5.31
CA SER A 43 -10.53 13.19 5.13
C SER A 43 -9.51 12.61 6.11
N TRP A 44 -8.66 11.70 5.63
CA TRP A 44 -7.69 11.01 6.47
C TRP A 44 -6.28 11.63 6.40
N VAL A 45 -6.01 12.43 5.38
CA VAL A 45 -4.67 13.03 5.19
C VAL A 45 -4.58 14.39 5.88
N SER A 46 -5.62 15.22 5.77
CA SER A 46 -5.59 16.58 6.33
C SER A 46 -5.60 16.64 7.86
N VAL A 47 -5.87 15.54 8.54
CA VAL A 47 -5.80 15.46 10.01
C VAL A 47 -4.37 15.41 10.54
N ASP A 48 -3.39 15.07 9.69
CA ASP A 48 -1.98 14.90 10.10
C ASP A 48 -1.12 16.17 9.94
N GLY A 49 -1.68 17.26 9.44
CA GLY A 49 -0.95 18.53 9.34
C GLY A 49 -1.32 19.36 8.11
N PRO A 50 -0.69 20.52 7.90
CA PRO A 50 -1.01 21.43 6.81
C PRO A 50 -0.63 20.83 5.45
N PHE A 51 -1.36 21.25 4.41
CA PHE A 51 -1.10 20.84 3.03
C PHE A 51 0.32 21.19 2.60
N ASN A 52 1.02 20.21 2.05
CA ASN A 52 2.31 20.38 1.39
C ASN A 52 2.26 19.60 0.06
N GLU A 53 2.12 20.34 -1.04
CA GLU A 53 1.99 19.77 -2.37
C GLU A 53 3.16 18.84 -2.73
N HIS A 54 4.40 19.27 -2.41
CA HIS A 54 5.60 18.49 -2.70
C HIS A 54 5.56 17.12 -1.99
N LEU A 55 5.29 17.11 -0.70
CA LEU A 55 5.21 15.85 0.07
C LEU A 55 4.06 14.95 -0.41
N VAL A 56 2.91 15.51 -0.75
CA VAL A 56 1.78 14.73 -1.27
C VAL A 56 2.13 14.10 -2.62
N ARG A 57 2.79 14.84 -3.51
CA ARG A 57 3.26 14.30 -4.80
C ARG A 57 4.34 13.24 -4.61
N ASP A 58 5.25 13.40 -3.64
CA ASP A 58 6.27 12.39 -3.33
C ASP A 58 5.64 11.08 -2.84
N VAL A 59 4.61 11.17 -2.01
CA VAL A 59 3.79 9.99 -1.64
C VAL A 59 3.19 9.35 -2.88
N GLY A 60 2.59 10.15 -3.77
CA GLY A 60 2.05 9.68 -5.04
C GLY A 60 3.08 8.96 -5.89
N GLY A 61 4.25 9.58 -6.09
CA GLY A 61 5.37 8.99 -6.83
C GLY A 61 5.87 7.67 -6.22
N GLY A 62 5.97 7.61 -4.89
CA GLY A 62 6.35 6.40 -4.16
C GLY A 62 5.37 5.24 -4.39
N TYR A 63 4.06 5.50 -4.30
CA TYR A 63 3.04 4.48 -4.58
C TYR A 63 3.04 4.03 -6.06
N LEU A 64 3.27 4.95 -7.01
CA LEU A 64 3.40 4.59 -8.43
C LEU A 64 4.64 3.72 -8.69
N ALA A 65 5.76 4.02 -8.03
CA ALA A 65 6.97 3.19 -8.12
C ALA A 65 6.72 1.77 -7.58
N LEU A 66 6.06 1.64 -6.41
CA LEU A 66 5.68 0.35 -5.85
C LEU A 66 4.71 -0.41 -6.78
N ALA A 67 3.74 0.28 -7.37
CA ALA A 67 2.82 -0.32 -8.34
C ALA A 67 3.55 -0.81 -9.59
N ALA A 68 4.51 -0.05 -10.12
CA ALA A 68 5.30 -0.43 -11.28
C ALA A 68 6.13 -1.70 -11.03
N VAL A 69 6.80 -1.80 -9.87
CA VAL A 69 7.54 -3.01 -9.48
C VAL A 69 6.58 -4.20 -9.27
N THR A 70 5.38 -3.96 -8.73
CA THR A 70 4.36 -4.99 -8.57
C THR A 70 3.83 -5.48 -9.94
N LEU A 71 3.67 -4.60 -10.91
CA LEU A 71 3.33 -4.97 -12.28
C LEU A 71 4.43 -5.83 -12.93
N MET A 72 5.70 -5.50 -12.70
CA MET A 72 6.83 -6.31 -13.13
C MET A 72 6.78 -7.71 -12.49
N ALA A 73 6.49 -7.81 -11.20
CA ALA A 73 6.32 -9.08 -10.50
C ALA A 73 5.18 -9.93 -11.09
N MET A 74 4.07 -9.29 -11.46
CA MET A 74 2.94 -9.93 -12.12
C MET A 74 3.31 -10.46 -13.50
N TRP A 75 4.14 -9.73 -14.24
CA TRP A 75 4.55 -10.09 -15.59
C TRP A 75 5.64 -11.17 -15.61
N THR A 76 6.73 -10.96 -14.87
CA THR A 76 7.88 -11.89 -14.87
C THR A 76 7.58 -13.20 -14.15
N LYS A 77 6.72 -13.14 -13.13
CA LYS A 77 6.28 -14.29 -12.33
C LYS A 77 7.43 -15.02 -11.63
N THR A 78 8.56 -14.36 -11.46
CA THR A 78 9.72 -14.92 -10.76
C THR A 78 9.62 -14.64 -9.28
N LYS A 79 10.05 -15.59 -8.45
CA LYS A 79 9.99 -15.46 -6.99
C LYS A 79 10.84 -14.30 -6.47
N GLU A 80 11.98 -14.06 -7.08
CA GLU A 80 12.92 -13.00 -6.72
C GLU A 80 12.29 -11.61 -6.88
N VAL A 81 11.58 -11.39 -7.99
CA VAL A 81 10.88 -10.11 -8.22
C VAL A 81 9.70 -9.97 -7.28
N ILE A 82 8.95 -11.05 -6.98
CA ILE A 82 7.86 -11.02 -6.00
C ILE A 82 8.42 -10.72 -4.59
N GLN A 83 9.54 -11.31 -4.20
CA GLN A 83 10.21 -11.05 -2.92
C GLN A 83 10.67 -9.60 -2.81
N ALA A 84 11.36 -9.08 -3.84
CA ALA A 84 11.79 -7.68 -3.88
C ALA A 84 10.59 -6.71 -3.79
N THR A 85 9.50 -7.01 -4.51
CA THR A 85 8.24 -6.27 -4.43
C THR A 85 7.67 -6.28 -3.00
N ALA A 86 7.57 -7.46 -2.40
CA ALA A 86 7.04 -7.62 -1.05
C ALA A 86 7.87 -6.87 -0.02
N LEU A 87 9.20 -6.94 -0.11
CA LEU A 87 10.12 -6.19 0.76
C LEU A 87 9.96 -4.67 0.58
N GLY A 88 9.83 -4.19 -0.65
CA GLY A 88 9.59 -2.76 -0.92
C GLY A 88 8.28 -2.26 -0.29
N TRP A 89 7.18 -3.02 -0.45
CA TRP A 89 5.92 -2.70 0.21
C TRP A 89 6.03 -2.73 1.73
N LEU A 90 6.67 -3.74 2.32
CA LEU A 90 6.84 -3.84 3.78
C LEU A 90 7.68 -2.68 4.32
N ALA A 91 8.77 -2.32 3.64
CA ALA A 91 9.63 -1.19 4.04
C ALA A 91 8.86 0.14 4.05
N ALA A 92 7.92 0.34 3.12
CA ALA A 92 7.07 1.52 3.08
C ALA A 92 5.92 1.44 4.09
N GLN A 93 5.24 0.29 4.20
CA GLN A 93 3.97 0.19 4.91
C GLN A 93 4.11 -0.11 6.41
N ILE A 94 5.20 -0.73 6.87
CA ILE A 94 5.39 -0.97 8.31
C ILE A 94 5.55 0.37 9.08
N PRO A 95 6.44 1.30 8.68
CA PRO A 95 6.53 2.60 9.35
C PRO A 95 5.23 3.40 9.24
N HIS A 96 4.57 3.35 8.09
CA HIS A 96 3.30 4.02 7.84
C HIS A 96 2.19 3.49 8.78
N PHE A 97 2.07 2.16 8.90
CA PHE A 97 1.14 1.53 9.85
C PHE A 97 1.43 1.94 11.30
N VAL A 98 2.70 1.87 11.72
CA VAL A 98 3.09 2.25 13.10
C VAL A 98 2.75 3.70 13.39
N TYR A 99 3.01 4.60 12.46
CA TYR A 99 2.67 6.02 12.60
C TYR A 99 1.17 6.20 12.85
N HIS A 100 0.32 5.69 11.97
CA HIS A 100 -1.13 5.89 12.07
C HIS A 100 -1.75 5.21 13.30
N VAL A 101 -1.29 4.01 13.67
CA VAL A 101 -1.78 3.35 14.90
C VAL A 101 -1.40 4.14 16.15
N SER A 102 -0.24 4.81 16.14
CA SER A 102 0.20 5.66 17.27
C SER A 102 -0.52 7.02 17.33
N HIS A 103 -1.22 7.42 16.24
CA HIS A 103 -1.89 8.72 16.11
C HIS A 103 -3.38 8.58 15.77
N LEU A 104 -4.02 7.52 16.27
CA LEU A 104 -5.46 7.31 16.06
C LEU A 104 -6.34 8.40 16.71
N ASP A 105 -5.81 9.15 17.64
CA ASP A 105 -6.46 10.31 18.26
C ASP A 105 -6.68 11.47 17.30
N HIS A 106 -5.92 11.56 16.19
CA HIS A 106 -6.17 12.53 15.13
C HIS A 106 -7.53 12.35 14.44
N PHE A 107 -8.09 11.14 14.45
CA PHE A 107 -9.41 10.88 13.89
C PHE A 107 -10.52 11.08 14.93
N ALA A 108 -11.49 11.93 14.62
CA ALA A 108 -12.65 12.14 15.46
C ALA A 108 -13.64 10.95 15.46
N SER A 109 -13.76 10.28 14.31
CA SER A 109 -14.72 9.18 14.08
C SER A 109 -14.12 7.82 14.39
N THR A 110 -14.82 6.99 15.17
CA THR A 110 -14.45 5.57 15.37
C THR A 110 -14.41 4.79 14.05
N THR A 111 -15.31 5.12 13.13
CA THR A 111 -15.33 4.48 11.80
C THR A 111 -14.04 4.77 11.03
N ASP A 112 -13.50 5.99 11.13
CA ASP A 112 -12.23 6.34 10.48
C ASP A 112 -11.05 5.63 11.12
N LYS A 113 -11.02 5.56 12.45
CA LYS A 113 -10.00 4.79 13.20
C LYS A 113 -9.96 3.35 12.74
N VAL A 114 -11.11 2.69 12.76
CA VAL A 114 -11.24 1.27 12.37
C VAL A 114 -10.90 1.07 10.89
N GLY A 115 -11.44 1.91 10.00
CA GLY A 115 -11.17 1.82 8.56
C GLY A 115 -9.68 2.01 8.24
N ASN A 116 -9.03 2.98 8.87
CA ASN A 116 -7.60 3.22 8.72
C ASN A 116 -6.78 2.01 9.17
N VAL A 117 -7.04 1.48 10.37
CA VAL A 117 -6.34 0.29 10.90
C VAL A 117 -6.53 -0.92 9.98
N ILE A 118 -7.75 -1.17 9.50
CA ILE A 118 -8.02 -2.32 8.62
C ILE A 118 -7.22 -2.22 7.33
N ILE A 119 -7.28 -1.10 6.62
CA ILE A 119 -6.60 -0.97 5.32
C ILE A 119 -5.07 -1.03 5.48
N LEU A 120 -4.52 -0.38 6.50
CA LEU A 120 -3.08 -0.43 6.75
C LEU A 120 -2.62 -1.81 7.19
N THR A 121 -3.42 -2.55 7.97
CA THR A 121 -3.14 -3.95 8.31
C THR A 121 -3.07 -4.81 7.04
N LEU A 122 -4.00 -4.64 6.11
CA LEU A 122 -3.97 -5.36 4.83
C LEU A 122 -2.73 -5.00 3.99
N LEU A 123 -2.32 -3.73 3.98
CA LEU A 123 -1.12 -3.28 3.27
C LEU A 123 0.18 -3.82 3.87
N VAL A 124 0.18 -4.31 5.10
CA VAL A 124 1.30 -5.04 5.72
C VAL A 124 1.16 -6.55 5.53
N LEU A 125 -0.03 -7.11 5.79
CA LEU A 125 -0.22 -8.57 5.76
C LEU A 125 -0.13 -9.16 4.35
N VAL A 126 -0.63 -8.45 3.32
CA VAL A 126 -0.60 -8.95 1.94
C VAL A 126 0.83 -9.12 1.41
N PRO A 127 1.72 -8.12 1.49
CA PRO A 127 3.11 -8.32 1.08
C PRO A 127 3.86 -9.30 2.01
N ALA A 128 3.57 -9.33 3.31
CA ALA A 128 4.13 -10.34 4.21
C ALA A 128 3.76 -11.77 3.79
N TYR A 129 2.50 -11.99 3.41
CA TYR A 129 2.05 -13.26 2.84
C TYR A 129 2.84 -13.63 1.57
N LEU A 130 3.01 -12.69 0.63
CA LEU A 130 3.77 -12.90 -0.60
C LEU A 130 5.22 -13.30 -0.29
N LEU A 131 5.86 -12.62 0.65
CA LEU A 131 7.23 -12.90 1.05
C LEU A 131 7.36 -14.31 1.66
N VAL A 132 6.53 -14.64 2.65
CA VAL A 132 6.54 -15.95 3.30
C VAL A 132 6.27 -17.07 2.32
N ARG A 133 5.29 -16.86 1.43
CA ARG A 133 4.90 -17.86 0.41
C ARG A 133 6.07 -18.17 -0.54
N THR A 134 6.78 -17.12 -0.98
CA THR A 134 7.93 -17.28 -1.89
C THR A 134 9.15 -17.91 -1.22
N ILE A 135 9.41 -17.60 0.06
CA ILE A 135 10.48 -18.20 0.84
C ILE A 135 10.23 -19.70 1.04
N ARG A 136 9.04 -20.10 1.42
CA ARG A 136 8.69 -21.52 1.62
C ARG A 136 8.88 -22.35 0.36
N GLU A 137 8.50 -21.85 -0.81
CA GLU A 137 8.78 -22.56 -2.08
C GLU A 137 10.29 -22.67 -2.39
N SER A 138 11.12 -21.76 -1.86
CA SER A 138 12.56 -21.81 -2.04
C SER A 138 13.24 -22.90 -1.20
N VAL A 139 12.65 -23.23 -0.04
CA VAL A 139 13.17 -24.26 0.88
C VAL A 139 12.46 -25.61 0.76
N GLY A 140 11.52 -25.75 -0.19
CA GLY A 140 10.87 -27.03 -0.47
C GLY A 140 9.88 -27.50 0.62
N VAL A 141 9.33 -26.56 1.41
CA VAL A 141 8.36 -26.83 2.49
C VAL A 141 6.99 -26.30 2.13
#